data_f740fdc1f8ca1a592be575299e46726f
#
_entry.id   f740fdc1f8ca1a592be575299e46726f
#
_cell.length_a   1.000
_cell.length_b   1.000
_cell.length_c   1.000
_cell.angle_alpha   90.00
_cell.angle_beta   90.00
_cell.angle_gamma   90.00
#
_symmetry.space_group_name_H-M   'P 1'
#
loop_
_entity.id
_entity.type
_entity.pdbx_description
1 polymer ?
#
loop_
_entity_poly.entity_id
_entity_poly.type
_entity_poly.pdbx_seq_one_letter_code
_entity_poly.pdbx_strand_id
1 'polypeptide(L)'
;MPTTVRVTKRFTFDMAHALYGYDGPCKNIHGHTYHLSVTVAGVINQQEGHPELGLVVDFGELKEITKKVILLEYDHALVLKNDAPYSKDGFLPDHFEKVLLVPFQPSCENL
;
A
#
# COMPACT_ATOMS: atom_id res chain seq x y z
N MET A 1 4.18 23.21 -26.59
CA MET A 1 4.62 22.18 -25.67
C MET A 1 3.43 21.65 -24.88
N PRO A 2 3.24 20.33 -24.80
CA PRO A 2 2.21 19.79 -23.93
C PRO A 2 2.54 20.05 -22.47
N THR A 3 1.51 20.34 -21.69
CA THR A 3 1.63 20.57 -20.26
C THR A 3 1.48 19.27 -19.51
N THR A 4 2.42 18.99 -18.62
CA THR A 4 2.30 17.85 -17.70
C THR A 4 1.41 18.23 -16.53
N VAL A 5 0.43 17.41 -16.26
CA VAL A 5 -0.53 17.58 -15.17
C VAL A 5 -0.38 16.43 -14.20
N ARG A 6 -0.52 16.71 -12.91
CA ARG A 6 -0.52 15.71 -11.86
C ARG A 6 -1.92 15.54 -11.31
N VAL A 7 -2.37 14.31 -11.19
CA VAL A 7 -3.63 13.97 -10.56
C VAL A 7 -3.37 13.03 -9.39
N THR A 8 -4.06 13.26 -8.28
CA THR A 8 -3.86 12.48 -7.06
C THR A 8 -5.18 11.87 -6.62
N LYS A 9 -5.16 10.57 -6.34
CA LYS A 9 -6.26 9.88 -5.71
C LYS A 9 -5.81 9.33 -4.37
N ARG A 10 -6.67 9.45 -3.36
CA ARG A 10 -6.40 8.98 -2.01
C ARG A 10 -7.17 7.72 -1.71
N PHE A 11 -6.50 6.82 -0.96
CA PHE A 11 -7.06 5.55 -0.51
C PHE A 11 -6.75 5.41 0.97
N THR A 12 -7.55 4.62 1.67
CA THR A 12 -7.26 4.24 3.04
C THR A 12 -7.27 2.73 3.16
N PHE A 13 -6.44 2.21 4.06
CA PHE A 13 -6.47 0.80 4.43
C PHE A 13 -6.01 0.66 5.87
N ASP A 14 -6.43 -0.42 6.52
CA ASP A 14 -6.06 -0.72 7.90
C ASP A 14 -5.07 -1.88 7.89
N MET A 15 -3.99 -1.74 8.63
CA MET A 15 -2.92 -2.73 8.66
C MET A 15 -2.27 -2.75 10.03
N ALA A 16 -1.91 -3.93 10.49
CA ALA A 16 -1.16 -4.12 11.73
C ALA A 16 0.30 -4.44 11.41
N HIS A 17 1.17 -4.08 12.33
CA HIS A 17 2.59 -4.38 12.24
C HIS A 17 3.25 -4.40 13.62
N ALA A 18 4.50 -4.83 13.65
CA ALA A 18 5.37 -4.72 14.82
C ALA A 18 6.78 -4.41 14.33
N LEU A 19 7.48 -3.54 15.06
CA LEU A 19 8.84 -3.14 14.73
C LEU A 19 9.81 -3.88 15.64
N TYR A 20 10.34 -5.00 15.16
CA TYR A 20 11.24 -5.85 15.94
C TYR A 20 12.55 -5.12 16.24
N GLY A 21 12.94 -5.12 17.52
CA GLY A 21 14.16 -4.44 17.95
C GLY A 21 14.00 -2.96 18.25
N TYR A 22 12.82 -2.39 17.97
CA TYR A 22 12.58 -0.98 18.29
C TYR A 22 12.46 -0.79 19.81
N ASP A 23 13.04 0.31 20.32
CA ASP A 23 12.99 0.65 21.74
C ASP A 23 11.80 1.59 22.00
N GLY A 24 10.63 1.01 22.19
CA GLY A 24 9.41 1.76 22.41
C GLY A 24 8.15 0.93 22.16
N PRO A 25 6.95 1.54 22.29
CA PRO A 25 5.68 0.82 22.17
C PRO A 25 5.47 0.13 20.81
N CYS A 26 6.06 0.67 19.75
CA CYS A 26 5.88 0.14 18.41
C CYS A 26 6.52 -1.23 18.19
N LYS A 27 7.28 -1.75 19.15
CA LYS A 27 7.77 -3.12 19.12
C LYS A 27 6.64 -4.15 19.27
N ASN A 28 5.52 -3.74 19.81
CA ASN A 28 4.34 -4.59 19.98
C ASN A 28 3.48 -4.57 18.73
N ILE A 29 2.65 -5.61 18.57
CA ILE A 29 1.66 -5.63 17.50
C ILE A 29 0.65 -4.51 17.73
N HIS A 30 0.46 -3.66 16.75
CA HIS A 30 -0.50 -2.56 16.78
C HIS A 30 -0.94 -2.25 15.36
N GLY A 31 -2.02 -1.53 15.22
CA GLY A 31 -2.59 -1.22 13.91
C GLY A 31 -2.77 0.27 13.70
N HIS A 32 -2.84 0.63 12.43
CA HIS A 32 -3.10 1.99 11.98
C HIS A 32 -4.06 1.99 10.81
N THR A 33 -4.77 3.10 10.65
CA THR A 33 -5.38 3.43 9.37
C THR A 33 -4.35 4.19 8.55
N TYR A 34 -3.95 3.59 7.42
CA TYR A 34 -3.00 4.21 6.51
C TYR A 34 -3.73 5.05 5.47
N HIS A 35 -3.17 6.19 5.15
CA HIS A 35 -3.64 7.06 4.09
C HIS A 35 -2.62 7.00 2.96
N LEU A 36 -3.05 6.48 1.81
CA LEU A 36 -2.20 6.33 0.64
C LEU A 36 -2.63 7.35 -0.40
N SER A 37 -1.70 8.17 -0.84
CA SER A 37 -1.90 9.09 -1.96
C SER A 37 -1.13 8.58 -3.16
N VAL A 38 -1.84 8.34 -4.26
CA VAL A 38 -1.24 7.91 -5.53
C VAL A 38 -1.34 9.07 -6.51
N THR A 39 -0.18 9.55 -6.95
CA THR A 39 -0.09 10.66 -7.90
C THR A 39 0.42 10.15 -9.24
N VAL A 40 -0.29 10.48 -10.29
CA VAL A 40 0.09 10.16 -11.67
C VAL A 40 0.34 11.47 -12.41
N ALA A 41 1.48 11.55 -13.07
CA ALA A 41 1.84 12.69 -13.89
C ALA A 41 1.77 12.30 -15.37
N GLY A 42 1.22 13.15 -16.19
CA GLY A 42 1.14 12.89 -17.61
C GLY A 42 0.56 14.05 -18.39
N VAL A 43 0.40 13.83 -19.67
CA VAL A 43 -0.19 14.81 -20.59
C VAL A 43 -1.67 14.46 -20.77
N ILE A 44 -2.51 15.50 -20.73
CA ILE A 44 -3.95 15.32 -20.96
C ILE A 44 -4.18 14.79 -22.37
N ASN A 45 -5.01 13.76 -22.51
CA ASN A 45 -5.38 13.21 -23.80
C ASN A 45 -6.24 14.22 -24.56
N GLN A 46 -5.76 14.65 -25.73
CA GLN A 46 -6.43 15.63 -26.56
C GLN A 46 -7.02 15.03 -27.84
N GLN A 47 -7.06 13.70 -27.93
CA GLN A 47 -7.56 13.01 -29.12
C GLN A 47 -9.08 13.04 -29.16
N GLU A 48 -9.64 13.75 -30.14
CA GLU A 48 -11.09 13.80 -30.34
C GLU A 48 -11.66 12.42 -30.60
N GLY A 49 -12.77 12.11 -29.95
CA GLY A 49 -13.44 10.80 -30.06
C GLY A 49 -12.84 9.73 -29.19
N HIS A 50 -11.73 9.98 -28.51
CA HIS A 50 -11.13 9.02 -27.59
C HIS A 50 -11.95 8.96 -26.29
N PRO A 51 -12.20 7.74 -25.74
CA PRO A 51 -12.95 7.61 -24.49
C PRO A 51 -12.35 8.35 -23.30
N GLU A 52 -11.05 8.56 -23.31
CA GLU A 52 -10.32 9.24 -22.24
C GLU A 52 -9.94 10.69 -22.59
N LEU A 53 -10.66 11.29 -23.53
CA LEU A 53 -10.43 12.71 -23.90
C LEU A 53 -10.55 13.60 -22.66
N GLY A 54 -9.55 14.43 -22.45
CA GLY A 54 -9.49 15.33 -21.31
C GLY A 54 -8.89 14.72 -20.03
N LEU A 55 -8.47 13.47 -20.07
CA LEU A 55 -7.93 12.77 -18.91
C LEU A 55 -6.43 12.52 -19.05
N VAL A 56 -5.73 12.51 -17.92
CA VAL A 56 -4.39 11.92 -17.80
C VAL A 56 -4.53 10.41 -17.57
N VAL A 57 -5.46 10.05 -16.71
CA VAL A 57 -5.77 8.65 -16.37
C VAL A 57 -7.22 8.59 -15.90
N ASP A 58 -7.89 7.49 -16.19
CA ASP A 58 -9.21 7.22 -15.63
C ASP A 58 -9.05 6.83 -14.15
N PHE A 59 -9.72 7.55 -13.24
CA PHE A 59 -9.64 7.27 -11.81
C PHE A 59 -10.19 5.89 -11.45
N GLY A 60 -11.15 5.37 -12.19
CA GLY A 60 -11.63 3.99 -11.98
C GLY A 60 -10.55 2.97 -12.28
N GLU A 61 -9.79 3.16 -13.35
CA GLU A 61 -8.65 2.32 -13.69
C GLU A 61 -7.54 2.43 -12.64
N LEU A 62 -7.21 3.66 -12.22
CA LEU A 62 -6.21 3.89 -11.17
C LEU A 62 -6.61 3.18 -9.87
N LYS A 63 -7.89 3.23 -9.51
CA LYS A 63 -8.44 2.52 -8.35
C LYS A 63 -8.23 1.01 -8.47
N GLU A 64 -8.54 0.42 -9.61
CA GLU A 64 -8.40 -1.02 -9.80
C GLU A 64 -6.94 -1.47 -9.74
N ILE A 65 -6.03 -0.70 -10.32
CA ILE A 65 -4.59 -0.98 -10.26
C ILE A 65 -4.08 -0.90 -8.83
N THR A 66 -4.42 0.16 -8.11
CA THR A 66 -4.02 0.36 -6.72
C THR A 66 -4.55 -0.76 -5.83
N LYS A 67 -5.80 -1.15 -6.03
CA LYS A 67 -6.43 -2.25 -5.31
C LYS A 67 -5.65 -3.55 -5.50
N LYS A 68 -5.32 -3.90 -6.74
CA LYS A 68 -4.60 -5.14 -7.05
C LYS A 68 -3.17 -5.14 -6.52
N VAL A 69 -2.46 -4.03 -6.66
CA VAL A 69 -1.02 -3.97 -6.36
C VAL A 69 -0.76 -3.78 -4.88
N ILE A 70 -1.61 -3.03 -4.18
CA ILE A 70 -1.36 -2.62 -2.80
C ILE A 70 -2.45 -3.09 -1.85
N LEU A 71 -3.70 -2.71 -2.09
CA LEU A 71 -4.77 -2.87 -1.10
C LEU A 71 -5.11 -4.32 -0.82
N LEU A 72 -5.17 -5.19 -1.85
CA LEU A 72 -5.48 -6.61 -1.64
C LEU A 72 -4.41 -7.32 -0.82
N GLU A 73 -3.18 -6.85 -0.88
CA GLU A 73 -2.08 -7.45 -0.14
C GLU A 73 -2.01 -6.95 1.30
N TYR A 74 -2.12 -5.64 1.49
CA TYR A 74 -1.85 -5.01 2.77
C TYR A 74 -3.07 -4.73 3.63
N ASP A 75 -4.24 -4.52 3.03
CA ASP A 75 -5.44 -4.19 3.80
C ASP A 75 -5.83 -5.36 4.69
N HIS A 76 -6.00 -5.09 5.99
CA HIS A 76 -6.29 -6.07 7.02
C HIS A 76 -5.19 -7.11 7.22
N ALA A 77 -3.97 -6.80 6.81
CA ALA A 77 -2.82 -7.69 7.01
C ALA A 77 -2.10 -7.38 8.32
N LEU A 78 -1.42 -8.40 8.86
CA LEU A 78 -0.38 -8.24 9.86
C LEU A 78 0.96 -8.40 9.16
N VAL A 79 1.78 -7.35 9.15
CA VAL A 79 3.07 -7.33 8.44
C VAL A 79 4.20 -7.35 9.44
N LEU A 80 5.09 -8.33 9.28
CA LEU A 80 6.18 -8.58 10.21
C LEU A 80 7.48 -8.80 9.44
N LYS A 81 8.59 -8.42 10.07
CA LYS A 81 9.91 -8.70 9.54
C LYS A 81 10.17 -10.20 9.57
N ASN A 82 10.63 -10.77 8.45
CA ASN A 82 10.71 -12.21 8.26
C ASN A 82 11.75 -12.92 9.15
N ASP A 83 12.79 -12.22 9.60
CA ASP A 83 13.84 -12.78 10.42
C ASP A 83 13.64 -12.54 11.93
N ALA A 84 12.55 -11.91 12.33
CA ALA A 84 12.21 -11.77 13.74
C ALA A 84 11.88 -13.15 14.35
N PRO A 85 12.22 -13.39 15.62
CA PRO A 85 11.96 -14.68 16.25
C PRO A 85 10.51 -15.13 16.19
N TYR A 86 9.57 -14.20 16.38
CA TYR A 86 8.14 -14.51 16.33
C TYR A 86 7.63 -14.82 14.91
N SER A 87 8.43 -14.57 13.88
CA SER A 87 8.07 -14.86 12.49
C SER A 87 8.51 -16.26 12.05
N LYS A 88 9.32 -16.96 12.84
CA LYS A 88 9.98 -18.19 12.44
C LYS A 88 9.26 -19.46 12.87
N ASP A 89 8.38 -19.39 13.87
CA ASP A 89 7.75 -20.57 14.47
C ASP A 89 6.46 -21.00 13.75
N GLY A 90 5.97 -20.22 12.83
CA GLY A 90 4.76 -20.52 12.07
C GLY A 90 3.45 -20.30 12.83
N PHE A 91 3.51 -19.90 14.11
CA PHE A 91 2.32 -19.75 14.93
C PHE A 91 1.32 -18.75 14.35
N LEU A 92 1.81 -17.57 13.95
CA LEU A 92 0.93 -16.53 13.44
C LEU A 92 0.30 -16.90 12.09
N PRO A 93 1.07 -17.36 11.08
CA PRO A 93 0.46 -17.82 9.83
C PRO A 93 -0.50 -19.00 10.00
N ASP A 94 -0.25 -19.87 10.97
CA ASP A 94 -1.11 -21.03 11.24
C ASP A 94 -2.46 -20.62 11.84
N HIS A 95 -2.52 -19.48 12.52
CA HIS A 95 -3.73 -19.02 13.22
C HIS A 95 -4.45 -17.86 12.53
N PHE A 96 -3.74 -17.11 11.70
CA PHE A 96 -4.30 -15.95 11.01
C PHE A 96 -4.03 -16.06 9.52
N GLU A 97 -5.07 -15.77 8.74
CA GLU A 97 -5.03 -15.98 7.29
C GLU A 97 -4.10 -14.99 6.59
N LYS A 98 -4.06 -13.74 7.05
CA LYS A 98 -3.36 -12.67 6.33
C LYS A 98 -2.17 -12.14 7.11
N VAL A 99 -1.12 -12.94 7.15
CA VAL A 99 0.17 -12.57 7.76
C VAL A 99 1.22 -12.49 6.67
N LEU A 100 1.83 -11.31 6.52
CA LEU A 100 2.88 -11.06 5.53
C LEU A 100 4.23 -10.97 6.23
N LEU A 101 5.16 -11.82 5.83
CA LEU A 101 6.53 -11.79 6.32
C LEU A 101 7.39 -11.12 5.24
N VAL A 102 7.93 -9.94 5.56
CA VAL A 102 8.66 -9.12 4.61
C VAL A 102 10.15 -9.03 4.97
N PRO A 103 11.04 -8.84 3.97
CA PRO A 103 12.49 -8.82 4.22
C PRO A 103 12.99 -7.48 4.76
N PHE A 104 12.12 -6.60 5.16
CA PHE A 104 12.47 -5.29 5.71
C PHE A 104 11.68 -5.03 7.00
N GLN A 105 12.12 -4.05 7.79
CA GLN A 105 11.34 -3.57 8.92
C GLN A 105 10.07 -2.88 8.39
N PRO A 106 8.86 -3.34 8.77
CA PRO A 106 7.63 -2.81 8.17
C PRO A 106 7.19 -1.47 8.77
N SER A 107 8.10 -0.51 8.78
CA SER A 107 7.80 0.87 9.09
C SER A 107 7.03 1.54 7.95
N CYS A 108 6.39 2.66 8.23
CA CYS A 108 5.70 3.44 7.21
C CYS A 108 6.67 3.83 6.08
N GLU A 109 7.92 4.15 6.44
CA GLU A 109 8.94 4.56 5.47
C GLU A 109 9.34 3.44 4.51
N ASN A 110 9.26 2.20 4.94
CA ASN A 110 9.67 1.04 4.12
C ASN A 110 8.52 0.39 3.33
N LEU A 111 7.30 0.74 3.64
CA LEU A 111 6.13 0.14 2.98
C LEU A 111 5.87 0.64 1.56
#